data_ec6f1515e68052df0611eb2153af5f4a
#
_entry.id   ec6f1515e68052df0611eb2153af5f4a
#
_cell.length_a   1.000
_cell.length_b   1.000
_cell.length_c   1.000
_cell.angle_alpha   90.00
_cell.angle_beta   90.00
_cell.angle_gamma   90.00
#
_symmetry.space_group_name_H-M   'P 1'
#
loop_
_entity.id
_entity.type
_entity.pdbx_description
1 polymer ?
#
loop_
_entity_poly.entity_id
_entity_poly.type
_entity_poly.pdbx_seq_one_letter_code
_entity_poly.pdbx_strand_id
1 'polypeptide(L)' 'MFNYRPYGKAELALLYQPCSSPETAQKTLYRWIKGCPMLMQELESMNYQPKRRTFLKPEVEAIVRHLGEP' A
#
# COMPACT_ATOMS: atom_id res chain seq x y z
N MET A 1 8.53 -6.89 -14.21
CA MET A 1 8.36 -7.51 -12.89
C MET A 1 8.35 -6.44 -11.81
N PHE A 2 7.44 -6.55 -10.85
CA PHE A 2 7.33 -5.56 -9.79
C PHE A 2 8.56 -5.59 -8.87
N ASN A 3 9.08 -4.41 -8.54
CA ASN A 3 10.27 -4.31 -7.70
C ASN A 3 9.87 -4.12 -6.23
N TYR A 4 10.22 -5.08 -5.38
CA TYR A 4 9.90 -5.05 -3.95
C TYR A 4 10.95 -4.20 -3.23
N ARG A 5 10.59 -2.96 -2.96
CA ARG A 5 11.41 -1.98 -2.25
C ARG A 5 10.50 -1.05 -1.46
N PRO A 6 11.05 -0.22 -0.57
CA PRO A 6 10.22 0.81 0.05
C PRO A 6 9.66 1.77 -1.00
N TYR A 7 8.40 2.16 -0.82
CA TYR A 7 7.72 3.12 -1.70
C TYR A 7 7.06 4.18 -0.85
N GLY A 8 7.04 5.42 -1.36
CA GLY A 8 6.15 6.43 -0.79
C GLY A 8 4.70 5.96 -0.97
N LYS A 9 3.83 6.31 -0.02
CA LYS A 9 2.43 5.91 -0.10
C LYS A 9 1.77 6.42 -1.39
N ALA A 10 2.05 7.67 -1.75
CA ALA A 10 1.55 8.22 -3.01
C ALA A 10 2.16 7.50 -4.20
N GLU A 11 3.44 7.19 -4.13
CA GLU A 11 4.14 6.51 -5.21
C GLU A 11 3.52 5.13 -5.49
N LEU A 12 3.35 4.34 -4.45
CA LEU A 12 2.76 3.01 -4.61
C LEU A 12 1.31 3.12 -5.07
N ALA A 13 0.55 4.06 -4.49
CA ALA A 13 -0.84 4.28 -4.87
C ALA A 13 -0.98 4.63 -6.35
N LEU A 14 -0.07 5.44 -6.88
CA LEU A 14 -0.10 5.82 -8.29
C LEU A 14 0.26 4.66 -9.22
N LEU A 15 1.03 3.69 -8.74
CA LEU A 15 1.28 2.49 -9.52
C LEU A 15 -0.01 1.69 -9.73
N TYR A 16 -0.88 1.65 -8.71
CA TYR A 16 -2.19 0.99 -8.81
C TYR A 16 -3.21 1.85 -9.56
N GLN A 17 -3.09 3.17 -9.46
CA GLN A 17 -4.06 4.12 -10.05
C GLN A 17 -3.32 5.20 -10.82
N PRO A 18 -2.70 4.86 -11.96
CA PRO A 18 -1.84 5.82 -12.67
C PRO A 18 -2.59 7.01 -13.27
N CYS A 19 -3.90 6.88 -13.45
CA CYS A 19 -4.70 7.96 -14.02
C CYS A 19 -5.33 8.86 -12.98
N SER A 20 -5.05 8.63 -11.70
CA SER A 20 -5.62 9.40 -10.60
C SER A 20 -4.61 10.41 -10.08
N SER A 21 -5.11 11.45 -9.37
CA SER A 21 -4.21 12.32 -8.64
C SER A 21 -3.59 11.56 -7.45
N PRO A 22 -2.43 12.01 -6.94
CA PRO A 22 -1.80 11.32 -5.80
C PRO A 22 -2.73 11.19 -4.60
N GLU A 23 -3.50 12.23 -4.28
CA GLU A 23 -4.43 12.20 -3.16
C GLU A 23 -5.53 11.17 -3.35
N THR A 24 -6.13 11.15 -4.54
CA THR A 24 -7.20 10.20 -4.86
C THR A 24 -6.66 8.78 -4.87
N ALA A 25 -5.47 8.57 -5.45
CA ALA A 25 -4.85 7.26 -5.48
C ALA A 25 -4.58 6.74 -4.06
N GLN A 26 -4.08 7.59 -3.17
CA GLN A 26 -3.83 7.19 -1.78
C GLN A 26 -5.11 6.82 -1.06
N LYS A 27 -6.18 7.58 -1.25
CA LYS A 27 -7.47 7.29 -0.63
C LYS A 27 -8.02 5.96 -1.13
N THR A 28 -7.91 5.70 -2.41
CA THR A 28 -8.37 4.44 -3.00
C THR A 28 -7.58 3.27 -2.45
N LEU A 29 -6.25 3.38 -2.44
CA LEU A 29 -5.41 2.31 -1.91
C LEU A 29 -5.71 2.05 -0.44
N TYR A 30 -5.85 3.10 0.36
CA TYR A 30 -6.18 2.97 1.76
C TYR A 30 -7.51 2.26 1.97
N ARG A 31 -8.51 2.59 1.14
CA ARG A 31 -9.82 1.92 1.19
C ARG A 31 -9.69 0.43 0.89
N TRP A 32 -8.89 0.07 -0.09
CA TRP A 32 -8.65 -1.35 -0.41
C TRP A 32 -7.98 -2.06 0.76
N ILE A 33 -6.99 -1.43 1.37
CA ILE A 33 -6.30 -2.01 2.52
C ILE A 33 -7.27 -2.23 3.67
N LYS A 34 -8.09 -1.23 3.98
CA LYS A 34 -9.08 -1.35 5.06
C LYS A 34 -10.15 -2.38 4.75
N GLY A 35 -10.44 -2.58 3.49
CA GLY A 35 -11.41 -3.59 3.07
C GLY A 35 -10.89 -5.02 3.14
N CYS A 36 -9.60 -5.22 3.46
CA CYS A 36 -9.00 -6.53 3.58
C CYS A 36 -8.53 -6.74 5.03
N PRO A 37 -9.36 -7.36 5.90
CA PRO A 37 -9.00 -7.50 7.31
C PRO A 37 -7.70 -8.26 7.54
N MET A 38 -7.42 -9.27 6.73
CA MET A 38 -6.18 -10.03 6.88
C MET A 38 -4.96 -9.17 6.58
N LEU A 39 -5.04 -8.31 5.57
CA LEU A 39 -3.95 -7.39 5.26
C LEU A 39 -3.75 -6.38 6.39
N MET A 40 -4.84 -5.84 6.94
CA MET A 40 -4.75 -4.92 8.07
C MET A 40 -4.08 -5.56 9.27
N GLN A 41 -4.45 -6.81 9.59
CA GLN A 41 -3.84 -7.53 10.70
C GLN A 41 -2.34 -7.73 10.48
N GLU A 42 -1.97 -8.09 9.25
CA GLU A 42 -0.56 -8.29 8.92
C GLU A 42 0.23 -6.99 9.03
N LEU A 43 -0.32 -5.89 8.54
CA LEU A 43 0.34 -4.59 8.66
C LEU A 43 0.48 -4.16 10.12
N GLU A 44 -0.55 -4.38 10.94
CA GLU A 44 -0.50 -4.04 12.35
C GLU A 44 0.57 -4.86 13.07
N SER A 45 0.75 -6.13 12.70
CA SER A 45 1.78 -6.97 13.30
C SER A 45 3.20 -6.49 12.96
N MET A 46 3.32 -5.69 11.92
CA MET A 46 4.60 -5.10 11.49
C MET A 46 4.83 -3.70 12.07
N ASN A 47 4.01 -3.27 13.03
CA ASN A 47 4.04 -1.92 13.59
C ASN A 47 3.81 -0.85 12.50
N TYR A 48 2.87 -1.11 11.62
CA TYR A 48 2.52 -0.17 10.55
C TYR A 48 2.07 1.16 11.15
N GLN A 49 2.61 2.26 10.62
CA GLN A 49 2.30 3.60 11.09
C GLN A 49 1.43 4.31 10.05
N PRO A 50 0.12 4.50 10.31
CA PRO A 50 -0.75 5.16 9.34
C PRO A 50 -0.31 6.57 8.96
N LYS A 51 0.38 7.26 9.89
CA LYS A 51 0.84 8.63 9.63
C LYS A 51 2.16 8.71 8.87
N ARG A 52 2.89 7.59 8.74
CA ARG A 52 4.14 7.58 7.98
C ARG A 52 3.82 7.69 6.50
N ARG A 53 4.64 8.43 5.78
CA ARG A 53 4.42 8.67 4.35
C ARG A 53 4.98 7.59 3.44
N THR A 54 5.65 6.61 4.00
CA THR A 54 6.35 5.58 3.24
C THR A 54 5.92 4.20 3.70
N PHE A 55 5.73 3.28 2.75
CA PHE A 55 5.59 1.86 3.05
C PHE A 55 6.99 1.25 3.03
N LEU A 56 7.32 0.51 4.09
CA LEU A 56 8.57 -0.24 4.14
C LEU A 56 8.46 -1.48 3.27
N LYS A 57 9.61 -2.08 2.94
CA LYS A 57 9.63 -3.25 2.07
C LYS A 57 8.69 -4.37 2.52
N PRO A 58 8.69 -4.81 3.81
CA PRO A 58 7.75 -5.84 4.25
C PRO A 58 6.30 -5.46 4.07
N GLU A 59 5.98 -4.16 4.26
CA GLU A 59 4.63 -3.67 4.07
C GLU A 59 4.23 -3.72 2.60
N VAL A 60 5.14 -3.36 1.71
CA VAL A 60 4.89 -3.46 0.27
C VAL A 60 4.64 -4.91 -0.13
N GLU A 61 5.44 -5.84 0.40
CA GLU A 61 5.27 -7.26 0.12
C GLU A 61 3.89 -7.75 0.56
N ALA A 62 3.43 -7.34 1.75
CA ALA A 62 2.12 -7.72 2.25
C ALA A 62 1.01 -7.17 1.37
N ILE A 63 1.11 -5.89 1.00
CA ILE A 63 0.10 -5.24 0.16
C ILE A 63 -0.01 -5.94 -1.19
N VAL A 64 1.11 -6.21 -1.83
CA VAL A 64 1.13 -6.86 -3.15
C VAL A 64 0.59 -8.29 -3.05
N ARG A 65 0.91 -9.00 -1.96
CA ARG A 65 0.42 -10.36 -1.76
C ARG A 65 -1.10 -10.43 -1.68
N HIS A 66 -1.71 -9.43 -1.03
CA HIS A 66 -3.17 -9.42 -0.84
C HIS A 66 -3.91 -8.73 -1.98
N LEU A 67 -3.36 -7.67 -2.54
CA LEU A 67 -4.03 -6.87 -3.57
C LEU A 67 -3.57 -7.19 -4.99
N GLY A 68 -2.47 -7.91 -5.14
CA GLY A 68 -1.88 -8.18 -6.45
C GLY A 68 -0.87 -7.10 -6.85
N GLU A 69 -0.09 -7.38 -7.88
CA GLU A 69 0.89 -6.42 -8.39
C GLU A 69 0.18 -5.27 -9.12
N PRO A 70 0.71 -4.04 -8.97
CA PRO A 70 0.12 -2.90 -9.68
C PRO A 70 0.26 -2.96 -11.19
#